data_bb3225f5f4c77688bce9d66bb4798e27
#
_entry.id   bb3225f5f4c77688bce9d66bb4798e27
#
_cell.length_a   1.000
_cell.length_b   1.000
_cell.length_c   1.000
_cell.angle_alpha   90.00
_cell.angle_beta   90.00
_cell.angle_gamma   90.00
#
_symmetry.space_group_name_H-M   'P 1'
#
loop_
_entity.id
_entity.type
_entity.pdbx_description
1 polymer ?
#
loop_
_entity_poly.entity_id
_entity_poly.type
_entity_poly.pdbx_seq_one_letter_code
_entity_poly.pdbx_strand_id
1 'polypeptide(L)' 'SGIASNTELLVKRGNTRIGRVRITSVEPASSIADIIPGSLANGLSIQPGDYVVTEYVAN' A
#
# COMPACT_ATOMS: atom_id res chain seq x y z
N SER A 1 -8.26 16.23 -3.52
CA SER A 1 -8.25 15.26 -2.47
C SER A 1 -7.07 14.33 -2.64
N GLY A 2 -6.46 13.97 -1.59
CA GLY A 2 -5.31 13.10 -1.60
C GLY A 2 -5.55 11.89 -0.72
N ILE A 3 -4.44 11.19 -0.46
CA ILE A 3 -4.46 10.05 0.43
C ILE A 3 -4.45 10.57 1.87
N ALA A 4 -5.35 10.07 2.70
CA ALA A 4 -5.42 10.46 4.09
C ALA A 4 -4.65 9.47 4.95
N SER A 5 -4.23 9.92 6.15
CA SER A 5 -3.63 9.03 7.14
C SER A 5 -4.60 7.90 7.49
N ASN A 6 -4.05 6.74 7.83
CA ASN A 6 -4.76 5.51 8.16
C ASN A 6 -5.47 4.85 6.98
N THR A 7 -5.27 5.36 5.77
CA THR A 7 -5.77 4.68 4.58
C THR A 7 -4.92 3.45 4.32
N GLU A 8 -5.58 2.33 4.04
CA GLU A 8 -4.89 1.10 3.64
C GLU A 8 -4.87 1.00 2.14
N LEU A 9 -3.71 0.65 1.61
CA LEU A 9 -3.50 0.53 0.17
C LEU A 9 -2.96 -0.85 -0.16
N LEU A 10 -3.33 -1.33 -1.32
CA LEU A 10 -2.82 -2.59 -1.85
C LEU A 10 -1.56 -2.32 -2.63
N VAL A 11 -0.51 -3.10 -2.39
CA VAL A 11 0.75 -2.99 -3.13
C VAL A 11 0.75 -4.06 -4.22
N LYS A 12 1.05 -3.64 -5.44
CA LYS A 12 1.03 -4.52 -6.61
C LYS A 12 2.31 -4.39 -7.42
N ARG A 13 2.65 -5.48 -8.08
CA ARG A 13 3.72 -5.53 -9.07
C ARG A 13 3.13 -6.19 -10.31
N GLY A 14 2.86 -5.37 -11.35
CA GLY A 14 2.07 -5.85 -12.46
C GLY A 14 0.69 -6.29 -11.96
N ASN A 15 0.30 -7.51 -12.23
CA ASN A 15 -0.96 -8.06 -11.74
C ASN A 15 -0.79 -8.89 -10.47
N THR A 16 0.41 -8.88 -9.89
CA THR A 16 0.69 -9.68 -8.71
C THR A 16 0.47 -8.84 -7.46
N ARG A 17 -0.30 -9.39 -6.53
CA ARG A 17 -0.51 -8.76 -5.23
C ARG A 17 0.70 -9.04 -4.36
N ILE A 18 1.34 -7.98 -3.87
CA ILE A 18 2.53 -8.10 -3.02
C ILE A 18 2.17 -8.04 -1.54
N GLY A 19 1.31 -7.10 -1.16
CA GLY A 19 0.93 -6.93 0.23
C GLY A 19 0.06 -5.71 0.42
N ARG A 20 -0.02 -5.23 1.66
CA ARG A 20 -0.81 -4.05 2.00
C ARG A 20 0.00 -3.16 2.92
N VAL A 21 -0.25 -1.86 2.82
CA VAL A 21 0.39 -0.87 3.68
C VAL A 21 -0.67 0.06 4.24
N ARG A 22 -0.36 0.66 5.38
CA ARG A 22 -1.19 1.68 6.00
C ARG A 22 -0.43 2.98 5.99
N ILE A 23 -1.06 4.04 5.49
CA ILE A 23 -0.45 5.37 5.47
C ILE A 23 -0.38 5.89 6.90
N THR A 24 0.82 6.25 7.34
CA THR A 24 1.03 6.78 8.70
C THR A 24 1.34 8.25 8.71
N SER A 25 1.76 8.80 7.58
CA SER A 25 2.05 10.24 7.48
C SER A 25 1.88 10.68 6.04
N VAL A 26 1.29 11.84 5.85
CA VAL A 26 1.09 12.43 4.52
C VAL A 26 1.84 13.75 4.48
N GLU A 27 2.79 13.85 3.54
CA GLU A 27 3.58 15.05 3.31
C GLU A 27 3.14 15.68 1.99
N PRO A 28 3.51 16.94 1.72
CA PRO A 28 3.10 17.58 0.47
C PRO A 28 3.51 16.82 -0.79
N ALA A 29 4.66 16.15 -0.78
CA ALA A 29 5.19 15.48 -1.96
C ALA A 29 5.32 13.96 -1.80
N SER A 30 5.05 13.42 -0.61
CA SER A 30 5.24 11.99 -0.37
C SER A 30 4.42 11.57 0.83
N SER A 31 4.38 10.26 1.06
CA SER A 31 3.72 9.70 2.23
C SER A 31 4.59 8.61 2.83
N ILE A 32 4.43 8.39 4.11
CA ILE A 32 5.07 7.29 4.81
C ILE A 32 4.00 6.26 5.10
N ALA A 33 4.31 5.00 4.82
CA ALA A 33 3.37 3.91 5.05
C ALA A 33 4.10 2.74 5.70
N ASP A 34 3.40 2.06 6.60
CA ASP A 34 3.91 0.86 7.24
C ASP A 34 3.29 -0.36 6.59
N ILE A 35 4.11 -1.41 6.44
CA ILE A 35 3.62 -2.69 5.96
C ILE A 35 2.71 -3.29 7.02
N ILE A 36 1.51 -3.70 6.63
CA ILE A 36 0.58 -4.33 7.55
C ILE A 36 1.11 -5.74 7.84
N PRO A 37 1.33 -6.10 9.12
CA PRO A 37 1.86 -7.41 9.45
C PRO A 37 1.02 -8.55 8.87
N GLY A 38 1.69 -9.53 8.29
CA GLY A 38 1.03 -10.70 7.72
C GLY A 38 0.41 -10.48 6.36
N SER A 39 0.52 -9.26 5.80
CA SER A 39 -0.13 -8.96 4.51
C SER A 39 0.74 -9.29 3.30
N LEU A 40 2.04 -9.47 3.48
CA LEU A 40 2.92 -9.76 2.35
C LEU A 40 2.65 -11.17 1.81
N ALA A 41 2.60 -11.28 0.50
CA ALA A 41 2.48 -12.58 -0.14
C ALA A 41 3.73 -13.41 0.18
N ASN A 42 3.54 -14.71 0.26
CA ASN A 42 4.57 -15.62 0.72
C ASN A 42 5.85 -15.49 -0.10
N GLY A 43 6.97 -15.22 0.58
CA GLY A 43 8.26 -15.09 -0.07
C GLY A 43 8.49 -13.78 -0.79
N LEU A 44 7.57 -12.82 -0.70
CA LEU A 44 7.68 -11.55 -1.39
C LEU A 44 7.98 -10.40 -0.44
N SER A 45 8.61 -9.35 -0.96
CA SER A 45 8.85 -8.12 -0.24
C SER A 45 8.57 -6.94 -1.18
N ILE A 46 8.27 -5.78 -0.59
CA ILE A 46 8.05 -4.57 -1.37
C ILE A 46 9.38 -4.08 -1.92
N GLN A 47 9.39 -3.69 -3.19
CA GLN A 47 10.59 -3.26 -3.89
C GLN A 47 10.31 -1.96 -4.65
N PRO A 48 11.37 -1.19 -4.96
CA PRO A 48 11.21 -0.02 -5.83
C PRO A 48 10.57 -0.43 -7.14
N GLY A 49 9.63 0.38 -7.61
CA GLY A 49 8.87 0.09 -8.81
C GLY A 49 7.52 -0.56 -8.56
N ASP A 50 7.29 -1.06 -7.36
CA ASP A 50 5.96 -1.52 -6.98
C ASP A 50 5.04 -0.31 -6.84
N TYR A 51 3.74 -0.50 -7.06
CA TYR A 51 2.80 0.60 -6.97
C TYR A 51 1.67 0.23 -6.02
N VAL A 52 0.98 1.27 -5.55
CA VAL A 52 -0.13 1.11 -4.62
C VAL A 52 -1.42 1.50 -5.32
N VAL A 53 -2.48 0.83 -4.94
CA VAL A 53 -3.82 1.14 -5.42
C VAL A 53 -4.76 1.20 -4.23
N THR A 54 -5.78 2.04 -4.35
CA THR A 54 -6.83 2.10 -3.36
C THR A 54 -7.61 0.79 -3.38
N GLU A 55 -7.77 0.21 -2.22
CA GLU A 55 -8.59 -1.00 -2.12
C GLU A 55 -10.04 -0.56 -2.07
N TYR A 56 -10.79 -0.94 -3.10
CA TYR A 56 -12.19 -0.59 -3.19
C TYR A 56 -13.05 -1.73 -2.66
N VAL A 57 -13.92 -1.39 -1.73
CA VAL A 57 -14.89 -2.35 -1.21
C VAL A 57 -16.25 -1.93 -1.69
N ALA A 58 -16.86 -2.73 -2.55
CA ALA A 58 -18.20 -2.48 -3.01
C ALA A 58 -19.21 -2.99 -1.98
N ASN A 59 -20.18 -2.18 -1.71
CA ASN A 59 -21.28 -2.58 -0.82
C ASN A 59 -22.51 -2.93 -1.63
#